data_5abdb3899fd975ad073a6ef8799b4316
#
_entry.id   5abdb3899fd975ad073a6ef8799b4316
#
_cell.length_a   1.000
_cell.length_b   1.000
_cell.length_c   1.000
_cell.angle_alpha   90.00
_cell.angle_beta   90.00
_cell.angle_gamma   90.00
#
_symmetry.space_group_name_H-M   'P 1'
#
loop_
_entity.id
_entity.type
_entity.pdbx_description
1 polymer ?
#
loop_
_entity_poly.entity_id
_entity_poly.type
_entity_poly.pdbx_seq_one_letter_code
_entity_poly.pdbx_strand_id
1 'polypeptide(L)'
;MTSTTGSPAATVVAEYFAAFGSGDVAAARRLLRDDLSFKGPIDTFTNADEFVKSLGALAPIVKGIKQHRVMVDGDDVATFYDMLTPMGSAPIAEWHHVRDGKIDAIRVYFDPRPFAH
;
A
#
# COMPACT_ATOMS: atom_id res chain seq x y z
N MET A 1 1.76 18.52 -17.38
CA MET A 1 2.19 17.53 -16.41
C MET A 1 1.12 17.32 -15.34
N THR A 2 0.80 16.12 -15.10
CA THR A 2 -0.13 15.82 -14.03
C THR A 2 0.61 15.86 -12.70
N SER A 3 0.19 16.74 -11.84
CA SER A 3 0.75 16.84 -10.52
C SER A 3 -0.07 15.99 -9.54
N THR A 4 0.60 15.21 -8.70
CA THR A 4 -0.07 14.54 -7.60
C THR A 4 -0.34 15.54 -6.46
N THR A 5 0.32 16.69 -6.48
CA THR A 5 0.07 17.77 -5.53
C THR A 5 -1.34 18.31 -5.77
N GLY A 6 -2.17 18.33 -4.79
CA GLY A 6 -3.55 18.79 -4.91
C GLY A 6 -4.55 17.69 -5.20
N SER A 7 -4.11 16.45 -5.46
CA SER A 7 -5.03 15.32 -5.54
C SER A 7 -5.30 14.80 -4.13
N PRO A 8 -6.57 14.85 -3.66
CA PRO A 8 -6.88 14.29 -2.33
C PRO A 8 -6.53 12.81 -2.23
N ALA A 9 -6.80 12.04 -3.28
CA ALA A 9 -6.50 10.61 -3.28
C ALA A 9 -4.99 10.36 -3.21
N ALA A 10 -4.21 11.09 -4.00
CA ALA A 10 -2.75 10.94 -3.98
C ALA A 10 -2.18 11.29 -2.61
N THR A 11 -2.72 12.30 -1.94
CA THR A 11 -2.26 12.70 -0.61
C THR A 11 -2.50 11.58 0.41
N VAL A 12 -3.69 10.98 0.39
CA VAL A 12 -4.02 9.88 1.30
C VAL A 12 -3.08 8.69 1.08
N VAL A 13 -2.85 8.34 -0.19
CA VAL A 13 -1.98 7.20 -0.52
C VAL A 13 -0.53 7.48 -0.15
N ALA A 14 -0.05 8.73 -0.35
CA ALA A 14 1.30 9.10 0.05
C ALA A 14 1.47 8.99 1.56
N GLU A 15 0.48 9.42 2.34
CA GLU A 15 0.51 9.28 3.80
C GLU A 15 0.51 7.81 4.22
N TYR A 16 -0.25 6.98 3.51
CA TYR A 16 -0.27 5.54 3.77
C TYR A 16 1.12 4.92 3.57
N PHE A 17 1.79 5.24 2.45
CA PHE A 17 3.13 4.71 2.20
C PHE A 17 4.15 5.23 3.21
N ALA A 18 4.04 6.47 3.63
CA ALA A 18 4.93 7.03 4.66
C ALA A 18 4.76 6.27 5.98
N ALA A 19 3.53 5.99 6.38
CA ALA A 19 3.24 5.23 7.59
C ALA A 19 3.76 3.81 7.48
N PHE A 20 3.49 3.15 6.36
CA PHE A 20 3.94 1.78 6.12
C PHE A 20 5.46 1.69 6.12
N GLY A 21 6.13 2.60 5.41
CA GLY A 21 7.59 2.60 5.30
C GLY A 21 8.30 2.89 6.62
N SER A 22 7.64 3.60 7.54
CA SER A 22 8.20 3.89 8.87
C SER A 22 7.78 2.86 9.92
N GLY A 23 6.96 1.89 9.55
CA GLY A 23 6.49 0.87 10.49
C GLY A 23 5.37 1.36 11.42
N ASP A 24 4.78 2.52 11.12
CA ASP A 24 3.70 3.07 11.94
C ASP A 24 2.36 2.48 11.50
N VAL A 25 2.08 1.28 11.99
CA VAL A 25 0.90 0.52 11.61
C VAL A 25 -0.40 1.22 12.04
N ALA A 26 -0.38 1.87 13.21
CA ALA A 26 -1.54 2.60 13.70
C ALA A 26 -1.88 3.79 12.79
N ALA A 27 -0.87 4.52 12.31
CA ALA A 27 -1.10 5.60 11.36
C ALA A 27 -1.66 5.09 10.04
N ALA A 28 -1.14 3.95 9.55
CA ALA A 28 -1.67 3.33 8.34
C ALA A 28 -3.15 2.94 8.53
N ARG A 29 -3.50 2.37 9.68
CA ARG A 29 -4.89 1.97 9.96
C ARG A 29 -5.87 3.14 9.87
N ARG A 30 -5.46 4.30 10.35
CA ARG A 30 -6.33 5.48 10.34
C ARG A 30 -6.69 5.97 8.93
N LEU A 31 -5.90 5.56 7.94
CA LEU A 31 -6.12 5.95 6.52
C LEU A 31 -7.01 4.96 5.77
N LEU A 32 -7.46 3.89 6.43
CA LEU A 32 -8.22 2.82 5.82
C LEU A 32 -9.67 2.84 6.30
N ARG A 33 -10.60 2.54 5.40
CA ARG A 33 -11.98 2.31 5.79
C ARG A 33 -12.10 0.95 6.45
N ASP A 34 -13.06 0.82 7.37
CA ASP A 34 -13.26 -0.43 8.10
C ASP A 34 -13.58 -1.60 7.17
N ASP A 35 -14.31 -1.33 6.08
CA ASP A 35 -14.72 -2.33 5.11
C ASP A 35 -13.70 -2.51 3.97
N LEU A 36 -12.44 -2.21 4.22
CA LEU A 36 -11.37 -2.33 3.21
C LEU A 36 -11.39 -3.70 2.53
N SER A 37 -11.23 -3.68 1.21
CA SER A 37 -11.04 -4.88 0.41
C SER A 37 -9.60 -4.92 -0.09
N PHE A 38 -8.86 -5.95 0.33
CA PHE A 38 -7.47 -6.13 -0.09
C PHE A 38 -7.32 -7.43 -0.88
N LYS A 39 -6.62 -7.37 -2.00
CA LYS A 39 -6.25 -8.56 -2.76
C LYS A 39 -4.80 -8.45 -3.21
N GLY A 40 -4.04 -9.50 -2.98
CA GLY A 40 -2.69 -9.64 -3.48
C GLY A 40 -2.46 -11.06 -3.95
N PRO A 41 -1.25 -11.37 -4.43
CA PRO A 41 -0.94 -12.72 -4.95
C PRO A 41 -0.96 -13.80 -3.88
N ILE A 42 -0.77 -13.43 -2.62
CA ILE A 42 -0.67 -14.39 -1.51
C ILE A 42 -1.91 -14.32 -0.61
N ASP A 43 -2.42 -13.14 -0.33
CA ASP A 43 -3.47 -12.92 0.66
C ASP A 43 -4.66 -12.15 0.11
N THR A 44 -5.81 -12.36 0.77
CA THR A 44 -7.02 -11.58 0.53
C THR A 44 -7.63 -11.25 1.89
N PHE A 45 -8.04 -9.99 2.08
CA PHE A 45 -8.69 -9.54 3.31
C PHE A 45 -9.95 -8.76 2.98
N THR A 46 -10.97 -8.88 3.83
CA THR A 46 -12.28 -8.25 3.61
C THR A 46 -12.58 -7.15 4.62
N ASN A 47 -11.62 -6.83 5.49
CA ASN A 47 -11.74 -5.72 6.42
C ASN A 47 -10.36 -5.18 6.77
N ALA A 48 -10.34 -3.95 7.29
CA ALA A 48 -9.09 -3.25 7.56
C ALA A 48 -8.31 -3.87 8.71
N ASP A 49 -8.99 -4.35 9.73
CA ASP A 49 -8.29 -4.90 10.90
C ASP A 49 -7.50 -6.15 10.56
N GLU A 50 -8.05 -7.04 9.74
CA GLU A 50 -7.35 -8.24 9.28
C GLU A 50 -6.14 -7.86 8.41
N PHE A 51 -6.31 -6.89 7.53
CA PHE A 51 -5.21 -6.43 6.69
C PHE A 51 -4.09 -5.82 7.54
N VAL A 52 -4.43 -4.97 8.51
CA VAL A 52 -3.45 -4.30 9.35
C VAL A 52 -2.68 -5.31 10.22
N LYS A 53 -3.33 -6.37 10.64
CA LYS A 53 -2.66 -7.45 11.37
C LYS A 53 -1.56 -8.08 10.51
N SER A 54 -1.86 -8.33 9.23
CA SER A 54 -0.86 -8.82 8.28
C SER A 54 0.25 -7.80 8.05
N LEU A 55 -0.11 -6.52 7.94
CA LEU A 55 0.84 -5.44 7.76
C LEU A 55 1.82 -5.35 8.93
N GLY A 56 1.32 -5.55 10.15
CA GLY A 56 2.14 -5.56 11.35
C GLY A 56 3.16 -6.69 11.36
N ALA A 57 2.79 -7.83 10.80
CA ALA A 57 3.72 -8.96 10.67
C ALA A 57 4.80 -8.70 9.62
N LEU A 58 4.47 -7.92 8.58
CA LEU A 58 5.41 -7.58 7.51
C LEU A 58 6.37 -6.45 7.89
N ALA A 59 5.88 -5.49 8.67
CA ALA A 59 6.62 -4.26 8.96
C ALA A 59 8.07 -4.47 9.42
N PRO A 60 8.37 -5.46 10.29
CA PRO A 60 9.77 -5.64 10.76
C PRO A 60 10.77 -5.98 9.66
N ILE A 61 10.32 -6.57 8.55
CA ILE A 61 11.23 -6.95 7.47
C ILE A 61 11.31 -5.91 6.35
N VAL A 62 10.46 -4.90 6.37
CA VAL A 62 10.51 -3.83 5.38
C VAL A 62 11.58 -2.82 5.79
N LYS A 63 12.62 -2.69 4.97
CA LYS A 63 13.73 -1.76 5.22
C LYS A 63 13.52 -0.41 4.56
N GLY A 64 12.56 -0.32 3.65
CA GLY A 64 12.24 0.93 2.98
C GLY A 64 11.37 0.69 1.77
N ILE A 65 10.89 1.80 1.23
CA ILE A 65 10.06 1.84 0.03
C ILE A 65 10.73 2.79 -0.95
N LYS A 66 11.03 2.32 -2.16
CA LYS A 66 11.59 3.18 -3.20
C LYS A 66 10.54 3.33 -4.30
N GLN A 67 9.88 4.49 -4.33
CA GLN A 67 8.86 4.76 -5.34
C GLN A 67 9.49 5.12 -6.68
N HIS A 68 8.94 4.56 -7.76
CA HIS A 68 9.38 4.84 -9.12
C HIS A 68 8.38 5.71 -9.86
N ARG A 69 7.08 5.40 -9.76
CA ARG A 69 6.01 6.11 -10.47
C ARG A 69 4.75 6.12 -9.63
N VAL A 70 4.03 7.22 -9.69
CA VAL A 70 2.69 7.35 -9.12
C VAL A 70 1.79 7.89 -10.22
N MET A 71 0.71 7.18 -10.50
CA MET A 71 -0.27 7.58 -11.50
C MET A 71 -1.61 7.78 -10.82
N VAL A 72 -2.27 8.89 -11.12
CA VAL A 72 -3.52 9.27 -10.47
C VAL A 72 -4.61 9.41 -11.53
N ASP A 73 -5.74 8.77 -11.28
CA ASP A 73 -6.93 8.89 -12.11
C ASP A 73 -8.13 9.03 -11.17
N GLY A 74 -8.52 10.30 -10.88
CA GLY A 74 -9.60 10.58 -9.95
C GLY A 74 -9.30 10.03 -8.55
N ASP A 75 -10.12 9.10 -8.10
CA ASP A 75 -9.98 8.48 -6.78
C ASP A 75 -9.07 7.25 -6.79
N ASP A 76 -8.49 6.93 -7.93
CA ASP A 76 -7.62 5.77 -8.08
C ASP A 76 -6.17 6.20 -8.20
N VAL A 77 -5.29 5.52 -7.47
CA VAL A 77 -3.86 5.82 -7.46
C VAL A 77 -3.10 4.51 -7.64
N ALA A 78 -2.24 4.48 -8.66
CA ALA A 78 -1.35 3.34 -8.90
C ALA A 78 0.09 3.76 -8.57
N THR A 79 0.76 2.99 -7.73
CA THR A 79 2.14 3.25 -7.32
C THR A 79 3.01 2.07 -7.72
N PHE A 80 4.11 2.38 -8.39
CA PHE A 80 5.11 1.37 -8.77
C PHE A 80 6.34 1.62 -7.92
N TYR A 81 6.73 0.63 -7.13
CA TYR A 81 7.83 0.81 -6.17
C TYR A 81 8.60 -0.48 -5.94
N ASP A 82 9.77 -0.34 -5.36
CA ASP A 82 10.53 -1.47 -4.83
C ASP A 82 10.36 -1.50 -3.32
N MET A 83 10.04 -2.67 -2.79
CA MET A 83 10.04 -2.91 -1.36
C MET A 83 11.41 -3.47 -0.99
N LEU A 84 12.12 -2.78 -0.10
CA LEU A 84 13.46 -3.16 0.31
C LEU A 84 13.38 -4.06 1.53
N THR A 85 14.01 -5.24 1.44
CA THR A 85 14.03 -6.23 2.53
C THR A 85 15.44 -6.75 2.72
N PRO A 86 15.73 -7.47 3.81
CA PRO A 86 17.05 -8.11 3.98
C PRO A 86 17.40 -9.08 2.86
N MET A 87 16.40 -9.61 2.14
CA MET A 87 16.61 -10.55 1.05
C MET A 87 16.77 -9.88 -0.32
N GLY A 88 16.74 -8.55 -0.36
CA GLY A 88 16.82 -7.79 -1.59
C GLY A 88 15.59 -6.94 -1.82
N SER A 89 15.48 -6.35 -3.02
CA SER A 89 14.34 -5.52 -3.39
C SER A 89 13.33 -6.33 -4.19
N ALA A 90 12.05 -6.04 -3.95
CA ALA A 90 10.94 -6.68 -4.66
C ALA A 90 10.14 -5.60 -5.41
N PRO A 91 10.05 -5.70 -6.76
CA PRO A 91 9.24 -4.74 -7.52
C PRO A 91 7.75 -5.03 -7.32
N ILE A 92 7.00 -3.98 -7.03
CA ILE A 92 5.57 -4.09 -6.69
C ILE A 92 4.80 -3.01 -7.44
N ALA A 93 3.62 -3.38 -7.94
CA ALA A 93 2.62 -2.44 -8.43
C ALA A 93 1.42 -2.52 -7.47
N GLU A 94 0.97 -1.38 -6.98
CA GLU A 94 -0.09 -1.35 -6.00
C GLU A 94 -1.12 -0.28 -6.39
N TRP A 95 -2.38 -0.68 -6.46
CA TRP A 95 -3.49 0.20 -6.80
C TRP A 95 -4.34 0.42 -5.56
N HIS A 96 -4.62 1.69 -5.26
CA HIS A 96 -5.47 2.11 -4.17
C HIS A 96 -6.67 2.87 -4.70
N HIS A 97 -7.85 2.55 -4.18
CA HIS A 97 -9.05 3.36 -4.39
C HIS A 97 -9.35 4.10 -3.09
N VAL A 98 -9.64 5.41 -3.20
CA VAL A 98 -9.92 6.28 -2.06
C VAL A 98 -11.38 6.71 -2.12
N ARG A 99 -12.06 6.60 -0.98
CA ARG A 99 -13.45 7.02 -0.85
C ARG A 99 -13.61 7.77 0.47
N ASP A 100 -14.15 8.99 0.38
CA ASP A 100 -14.38 9.84 1.55
C ASP A 100 -13.12 10.02 2.41
N GLY A 101 -12.00 10.27 1.75
CA GLY A 101 -10.74 10.56 2.43
C GLY A 101 -10.00 9.37 3.00
N LYS A 102 -10.47 8.15 2.75
CA LYS A 102 -9.82 6.93 3.22
C LYS A 102 -9.75 5.87 2.12
N ILE A 103 -8.80 4.97 2.24
CA ILE A 103 -8.60 3.90 1.28
C ILE A 103 -9.64 2.80 1.55
N ASP A 104 -10.41 2.43 0.52
CA ASP A 104 -11.41 1.36 0.64
C ASP A 104 -11.06 0.12 -0.18
N ALA A 105 -10.08 0.20 -1.06
CA ALA A 105 -9.62 -0.97 -1.82
C ALA A 105 -8.13 -0.87 -2.09
N ILE A 106 -7.45 -2.00 -1.95
CA ILE A 106 -6.03 -2.14 -2.29
C ILE A 106 -5.87 -3.40 -3.13
N ARG A 107 -5.16 -3.27 -4.26
CA ARG A 107 -4.81 -4.40 -5.12
C ARG A 107 -3.31 -4.36 -5.31
N VAL A 108 -2.63 -5.46 -4.98
CA VAL A 108 -1.17 -5.54 -5.03
C VAL A 108 -0.76 -6.59 -6.03
N TYR A 109 0.22 -6.28 -6.85
CA TYR A 109 0.72 -7.16 -7.90
C TYR A 109 2.24 -7.27 -7.78
N PHE A 110 2.71 -8.48 -7.52
CA PHE A 110 4.14 -8.77 -7.47
C PHE A 110 4.35 -10.26 -7.74
N ASP A 111 5.61 -10.63 -7.98
CA ASP A 111 5.97 -12.03 -8.13
C ASP A 111 6.05 -12.68 -6.74
N PRO A 112 5.15 -13.62 -6.41
CA PRO A 112 5.15 -14.20 -5.08
C PRO A 112 6.20 -15.30 -4.88
N ARG A 113 6.85 -15.76 -5.94
CA ARG A 113 7.78 -16.90 -5.85
C ARG A 113 8.91 -16.72 -4.84
N PRO A 114 9.54 -15.54 -4.71
CA PRO A 114 10.58 -15.37 -3.68
C PRO A 114 10.06 -15.50 -2.25
N PHE A 115 8.75 -15.39 -2.04
CA PHE A 115 8.12 -15.44 -0.71
C PHE A 115 7.36 -16.75 -0.48
N ALA A 116 7.30 -17.62 -1.47
CA ALA A 116 6.63 -18.91 -1.35
C ALA A 116 7.61 -19.95 -0.79
N HIS A 117 7.07 -20.89 -0.01
CA HIS A 117 7.87 -21.96 0.57
C HIS A 117 7.30 -23.32 0.22
#